data_b645c1bcefeea1fec7c9e3208a2d4aff
#
_entry.id   b645c1bcefeea1fec7c9e3208a2d4aff
#
_cell.length_a   1.000
_cell.length_b   1.000
_cell.length_c   1.000
_cell.angle_alpha   90.00
_cell.angle_beta   90.00
_cell.angle_gamma   90.00
#
_symmetry.space_group_name_H-M   'P 1'
#
loop_
_entity.id
_entity.type
_entity.pdbx_description
1 polymer ?
#
loop_
_entity_poly.entity_id
_entity_poly.type
_entity_poly.pdbx_seq_one_letter_code
_entity_poly.pdbx_strand_id
1 'polypeptide(L)'
;MRSIPQFLIAASTSGSGKTTVSRGLMALFVKKGLKVQPFKCGPDYIDTKYHEAVCGRPSINLDIFMASQEHVSSLYARYSADADVAVVEGMMGMYDGYDRDRGSSAEVARLLGIPVVLVVDAKSAAYSMAPLLSGVINFRPDIRIAGVIFNRVGSPHHYRMLQEVCEDLNVTCLGYLPKRKELEQESRHLGLDFSRSKETEGLDMLAGLLEEHVDWELLLSTIGLPLPAAAVEEKSVLSEPGKLHISVARNEESFSFLYAEHLDILRRMGTVTFFNPEQDRAIPQETDLLYLPGGYPENRLEELAGARLARESIRSYIEAGGRTLAECGGMIYLSQSVLSDGDTDGGSIDTDGRIAGDGGRSSGSDGRNAGSSVGNIRNEMVGVLPFSVTNERKRRKLTLGYRRFDYNGWRLKGHEFHYTQFAVPETDGKEGGACSLPPSIAQVYNAKGGKVTTPVFRYKNLIASYMHLYWGEVDVMALFGEL
;
A
#
# COMPACT_ATOMS: atom_id res chain seq x y z
N MET A 1 19.71 -17.53 20.65
CA MET A 1 18.82 -16.81 19.73
C MET A 1 18.04 -17.84 18.93
N ARG A 2 16.71 -17.67 18.80
CA ARG A 2 15.88 -18.55 17.97
C ARG A 2 16.25 -18.35 16.50
N SER A 3 16.45 -19.43 15.75
CA SER A 3 16.68 -19.40 14.31
C SER A 3 15.42 -19.86 13.59
N ILE A 4 14.96 -19.10 12.62
CA ILE A 4 13.80 -19.45 11.78
C ILE A 4 14.14 -19.21 10.32
N PRO A 5 13.47 -19.88 9.36
CA PRO A 5 13.52 -19.53 7.96
C PRO A 5 13.08 -18.08 7.74
N GLN A 6 13.92 -17.31 7.00
CA GLN A 6 13.70 -15.89 6.74
C GLN A 6 14.17 -15.56 5.32
N PHE A 7 13.37 -14.92 4.51
CA PHE A 7 13.74 -14.53 3.16
C PHE A 7 12.89 -13.39 2.61
N LEU A 8 13.45 -12.72 1.61
CA LEU A 8 12.75 -11.69 0.85
C LEU A 8 12.48 -12.21 -0.57
N ILE A 9 11.25 -12.03 -1.06
CA ILE A 9 10.86 -12.34 -2.44
C ILE A 9 11.01 -11.08 -3.28
N ALA A 10 11.90 -11.11 -4.27
CA ALA A 10 12.12 -10.00 -5.20
C ALA A 10 12.02 -10.45 -6.66
N ALA A 11 12.01 -9.51 -7.58
CA ALA A 11 12.05 -9.75 -9.01
C ALA A 11 12.84 -8.65 -9.71
N SER A 12 13.27 -8.89 -10.95
CA SER A 12 14.00 -7.88 -11.73
C SER A 12 13.12 -6.70 -12.15
N THR A 13 11.79 -6.91 -12.28
CA THR A 13 10.84 -5.89 -12.74
C THR A 13 9.49 -6.04 -12.05
N SER A 14 8.69 -4.97 -12.07
CA SER A 14 7.27 -5.05 -11.70
C SER A 14 6.51 -5.99 -12.65
N GLY A 15 5.41 -6.60 -12.16
CA GLY A 15 4.60 -7.51 -12.97
C GLY A 15 5.19 -8.90 -13.21
N SER A 16 6.36 -9.24 -12.64
CA SER A 16 6.99 -10.58 -12.76
C SER A 16 6.26 -11.66 -11.96
N GLY A 17 5.29 -11.30 -11.10
CA GLY A 17 4.51 -12.25 -10.31
C GLY A 17 4.99 -12.42 -8.87
N LYS A 18 5.71 -11.44 -8.30
CA LYS A 18 6.12 -11.46 -6.87
C LYS A 18 4.94 -11.73 -5.95
N THR A 19 3.88 -10.93 -6.05
CA THR A 19 2.70 -11.03 -5.19
C THR A 19 2.03 -12.40 -5.31
N THR A 20 1.93 -12.95 -6.53
CA THR A 20 1.40 -14.30 -6.76
C THR A 20 2.24 -15.35 -6.02
N VAL A 21 3.57 -15.31 -6.19
CA VAL A 21 4.47 -16.28 -5.54
C VAL A 21 4.49 -16.08 -4.03
N SER A 22 4.52 -14.84 -3.54
CA SER A 22 4.50 -14.53 -2.10
C SER A 22 3.25 -15.06 -1.42
N ARG A 23 2.07 -14.73 -1.96
CA ARG A 23 0.78 -15.19 -1.44
C ARG A 23 0.68 -16.72 -1.46
N GLY A 24 1.10 -17.33 -2.55
CA GLY A 24 1.04 -18.77 -2.69
C GLY A 24 2.00 -19.51 -1.73
N LEU A 25 3.23 -19.03 -1.53
CA LEU A 25 4.16 -19.59 -0.54
C LEU A 25 3.64 -19.40 0.88
N MET A 26 3.13 -18.21 1.21
CA MET A 26 2.50 -17.95 2.50
C MET A 26 1.32 -18.92 2.75
N ALA A 27 0.42 -19.09 1.77
CA ALA A 27 -0.70 -20.03 1.85
C ALA A 27 -0.22 -21.48 2.01
N LEU A 28 0.80 -21.90 1.26
CA LEU A 28 1.40 -23.23 1.40
C LEU A 28 1.96 -23.45 2.80
N PHE A 29 2.72 -22.51 3.35
CA PHE A 29 3.30 -22.63 4.69
C PHE A 29 2.23 -22.65 5.78
N VAL A 30 1.18 -21.83 5.66
CA VAL A 30 0.01 -21.90 6.58
C VAL A 30 -0.68 -23.25 6.50
N LYS A 31 -0.87 -23.81 5.29
CA LYS A 31 -1.42 -25.16 5.07
C LYS A 31 -0.56 -26.25 5.68
N LYS A 32 0.77 -26.06 5.75
CA LYS A 32 1.72 -26.94 6.44
C LYS A 32 1.74 -26.73 7.96
N GLY A 33 0.90 -25.86 8.50
CA GLY A 33 0.78 -25.61 9.94
C GLY A 33 1.81 -24.65 10.51
N LEU A 34 2.56 -23.94 9.68
CA LEU A 34 3.55 -22.96 10.11
C LEU A 34 2.91 -21.61 10.44
N LYS A 35 3.39 -20.95 11.49
CA LYS A 35 3.06 -19.55 11.79
C LYS A 35 3.87 -18.64 10.89
N VAL A 36 3.25 -18.13 9.84
CA VAL A 36 3.89 -17.24 8.86
C VAL A 36 3.76 -15.80 9.32
N GLN A 37 4.89 -15.09 9.44
CA GLN A 37 4.89 -13.63 9.62
C GLN A 37 5.15 -12.95 8.28
N PRO A 38 4.13 -12.27 7.72
CA PRO A 38 4.30 -11.53 6.48
C PRO A 38 4.82 -10.12 6.72
N PHE A 39 5.64 -9.66 5.78
CA PHE A 39 6.13 -8.29 5.68
C PHE A 39 6.05 -7.80 4.25
N LYS A 40 5.98 -6.48 4.08
CA LYS A 40 5.98 -5.83 2.76
C LYS A 40 7.01 -4.71 2.72
N CYS A 41 7.88 -4.70 1.71
CA CYS A 41 8.74 -3.54 1.46
C CYS A 41 7.93 -2.35 0.97
N GLY A 42 8.24 -1.17 1.49
CA GLY A 42 7.63 0.09 1.06
C GLY A 42 6.22 0.36 1.59
N PRO A 43 5.60 1.45 1.13
CA PRO A 43 4.36 1.99 1.69
C PRO A 43 3.10 1.40 1.03
N ASP A 44 3.02 0.09 0.90
CA ASP A 44 1.92 -0.61 0.26
C ASP A 44 0.81 -0.95 1.26
N TYR A 45 -0.45 -0.59 0.95
CA TYR A 45 -1.62 -0.89 1.78
C TYR A 45 -2.47 -2.03 1.25
N ILE A 46 -2.26 -2.44 0.01
CA ILE A 46 -3.11 -3.43 -0.67
C ILE A 46 -2.53 -4.83 -0.46
N ASP A 47 -1.27 -5.03 -0.81
CA ASP A 47 -0.60 -6.34 -0.64
C ASP A 47 -0.61 -6.79 0.83
N THR A 48 -0.48 -5.84 1.77
CA THR A 48 -0.53 -6.15 3.22
C THR A 48 -1.86 -6.74 3.67
N LYS A 49 -2.99 -6.32 3.09
CA LYS A 49 -4.30 -6.90 3.39
C LYS A 49 -4.42 -8.33 2.88
N TYR A 50 -3.91 -8.59 1.67
CA TYR A 50 -3.87 -9.96 1.13
C TYR A 50 -2.99 -10.88 1.97
N HIS A 51 -1.84 -10.38 2.43
CA HIS A 51 -0.98 -11.14 3.33
C HIS A 51 -1.70 -11.45 4.66
N GLU A 52 -2.38 -10.47 5.24
CA GLU A 52 -3.14 -10.65 6.48
C GLU A 52 -4.27 -11.68 6.30
N ALA A 53 -4.99 -11.62 5.19
CA ALA A 53 -6.05 -12.57 4.88
C ALA A 53 -5.52 -14.02 4.76
N VAL A 54 -4.33 -14.20 4.17
CA VAL A 54 -3.69 -15.51 4.02
C VAL A 54 -3.10 -16.02 5.32
N CYS A 55 -2.37 -15.18 6.06
CA CYS A 55 -1.57 -15.60 7.20
C CYS A 55 -2.34 -15.52 8.54
N GLY A 56 -3.50 -14.85 8.57
CA GLY A 56 -4.22 -14.55 9.81
C GLY A 56 -3.44 -13.65 10.78
N ARG A 57 -2.41 -12.95 10.29
CA ARG A 57 -1.53 -12.07 11.05
C ARG A 57 -1.31 -10.77 10.29
N PRO A 58 -1.16 -9.63 10.98
CA PRO A 58 -0.92 -8.37 10.31
C PRO A 58 0.39 -8.41 9.50
N SER A 59 0.35 -7.92 8.28
CA SER A 59 1.54 -7.70 7.47
C SER A 59 2.16 -6.34 7.78
N ILE A 60 3.46 -6.32 8.03
CA ILE A 60 4.16 -5.12 8.50
C ILE A 60 4.95 -4.49 7.34
N ASN A 61 4.76 -3.20 7.15
CA ASN A 61 5.53 -2.45 6.16
C ASN A 61 6.95 -2.18 6.66
N LEU A 62 7.93 -2.49 5.82
CA LEU A 62 9.35 -2.23 6.06
C LEU A 62 9.82 -1.16 5.07
N ASP A 63 9.92 0.07 5.52
CA ASP A 63 10.23 1.22 4.66
C ASP A 63 11.35 2.07 5.26
N ILE A 64 12.53 2.01 4.64
CA ILE A 64 13.74 2.70 5.10
C ILE A 64 13.86 4.16 4.62
N PHE A 65 12.88 4.68 3.87
CA PHE A 65 12.72 6.11 3.68
C PHE A 65 11.91 6.74 4.81
N MET A 66 10.76 6.12 5.14
CA MET A 66 9.84 6.66 6.14
C MET A 66 10.35 6.44 7.56
N ALA A 67 10.89 5.27 7.86
CA ALA A 67 11.48 4.90 9.15
C ALA A 67 13.01 4.94 9.14
N SER A 68 13.62 4.89 10.32
CA SER A 68 15.06 4.64 10.47
C SER A 68 15.38 3.15 10.24
N GLN A 69 16.63 2.85 9.92
CA GLN A 69 17.07 1.46 9.74
C GLN A 69 16.96 0.67 11.05
N GLU A 70 17.24 1.32 12.17
CA GLU A 70 17.12 0.78 13.51
C GLU A 70 15.66 0.40 13.81
N HIS A 71 14.72 1.28 13.47
CA HIS A 71 13.30 1.03 13.67
C HIS A 71 12.78 -0.12 12.80
N VAL A 72 13.14 -0.14 11.50
CA VAL A 72 12.79 -1.24 10.59
C VAL A 72 13.31 -2.58 11.11
N SER A 73 14.56 -2.63 11.59
CA SER A 73 15.15 -3.84 12.17
C SER A 73 14.42 -4.28 13.45
N SER A 74 14.03 -3.32 14.29
CA SER A 74 13.26 -3.56 15.52
C SER A 74 11.85 -4.10 15.22
N LEU A 75 11.15 -3.52 14.25
CA LEU A 75 9.85 -4.01 13.77
C LEU A 75 9.96 -5.46 13.28
N TYR A 76 10.93 -5.72 12.43
CA TYR A 76 11.17 -7.06 11.88
C TYR A 76 11.40 -8.08 13.00
N ALA A 77 12.30 -7.78 13.95
CA ALA A 77 12.59 -8.66 15.09
C ALA A 77 11.36 -8.89 15.98
N ARG A 78 10.62 -7.81 16.30
CA ARG A 78 9.45 -7.85 17.17
C ARG A 78 8.34 -8.75 16.61
N TYR A 79 7.96 -8.53 15.36
CA TYR A 79 6.86 -9.27 14.75
C TYR A 79 7.24 -10.70 14.35
N SER A 80 8.53 -10.98 14.13
CA SER A 80 9.02 -12.34 13.84
C SER A 80 9.24 -13.21 15.09
N ALA A 81 9.17 -12.65 16.28
CA ALA A 81 9.61 -13.30 17.51
C ALA A 81 8.92 -14.65 17.81
N ASP A 82 7.64 -14.80 17.48
CA ASP A 82 6.83 -16.01 17.68
C ASP A 82 6.49 -16.75 16.37
N ALA A 83 7.03 -16.31 15.23
CA ALA A 83 6.79 -16.90 13.93
C ALA A 83 7.65 -18.17 13.70
N ASP A 84 7.18 -19.08 12.85
CA ASP A 84 7.96 -20.23 12.39
C ASP A 84 8.69 -19.93 11.08
N VAL A 85 8.20 -18.96 10.31
CA VAL A 85 8.83 -18.46 9.09
C VAL A 85 8.49 -16.98 8.89
N ALA A 86 9.45 -16.17 8.43
CA ALA A 86 9.26 -14.77 8.07
C ALA A 86 9.43 -14.59 6.56
N VAL A 87 8.40 -14.04 5.91
CA VAL A 87 8.36 -13.80 4.46
C VAL A 87 8.20 -12.32 4.19
N VAL A 88 9.18 -11.73 3.51
CA VAL A 88 9.15 -10.32 3.10
C VAL A 88 8.83 -10.25 1.62
N GLU A 89 7.75 -9.60 1.24
CA GLU A 89 7.49 -9.30 -0.16
C GLU A 89 8.15 -7.99 -0.58
N GLY A 90 8.98 -8.04 -1.61
CA GLY A 90 9.64 -6.88 -2.19
C GLY A 90 8.69 -5.98 -2.98
N MET A 91 9.13 -4.77 -3.25
CA MET A 91 8.42 -3.75 -4.03
C MET A 91 9.12 -3.54 -5.38
N MET A 92 8.39 -3.23 -6.44
CA MET A 92 8.94 -2.91 -7.78
C MET A 92 9.98 -3.93 -8.26
N GLY A 93 11.02 -3.50 -8.99
CA GLY A 93 12.21 -4.30 -9.23
C GLY A 93 13.10 -4.34 -8.00
N MET A 94 13.90 -5.39 -7.85
CA MET A 94 14.73 -5.65 -6.67
C MET A 94 15.63 -4.46 -6.30
N TYR A 95 16.11 -3.72 -7.29
CA TYR A 95 17.03 -2.59 -7.13
C TYR A 95 16.37 -1.22 -7.33
N ASP A 96 15.04 -1.19 -7.52
CA ASP A 96 14.30 0.05 -7.69
C ASP A 96 13.98 0.67 -6.33
N GLY A 97 14.58 1.80 -6.03
CA GLY A 97 14.36 2.57 -4.81
C GLY A 97 13.99 4.02 -5.12
N TYR A 98 13.88 4.85 -4.08
CA TYR A 98 13.54 6.27 -4.24
C TYR A 98 14.69 7.11 -4.85
N ASP A 99 15.92 6.61 -4.72
CA ASP A 99 17.10 7.18 -5.36
C ASP A 99 18.09 6.05 -5.71
N ARG A 100 18.04 5.56 -6.94
CA ARG A 100 18.71 4.34 -7.40
C ARG A 100 18.25 3.15 -6.52
N ASP A 101 19.18 2.41 -5.90
CA ASP A 101 18.88 1.27 -5.02
C ASP A 101 18.61 1.65 -3.55
N ARG A 102 18.60 2.94 -3.19
CA ARG A 102 18.23 3.40 -1.85
C ARG A 102 16.72 3.26 -1.63
N GLY A 103 16.33 2.57 -0.57
CA GLY A 103 14.94 2.24 -0.28
C GLY A 103 14.42 1.05 -1.07
N SER A 104 15.28 0.34 -1.81
CA SER A 104 14.90 -0.83 -2.59
C SER A 104 14.72 -2.09 -1.73
N SER A 105 14.09 -3.11 -2.32
CA SER A 105 14.00 -4.44 -1.71
C SER A 105 15.38 -5.04 -1.40
N ALA A 106 16.37 -4.78 -2.24
CA ALA A 106 17.77 -5.20 -2.02
C ALA A 106 18.38 -4.54 -0.77
N GLU A 107 18.13 -3.25 -0.56
CA GLU A 107 18.62 -2.56 0.64
C GLU A 107 17.95 -3.08 1.91
N VAL A 108 16.66 -3.40 1.89
CA VAL A 108 15.95 -4.03 3.01
C VAL A 108 16.54 -5.42 3.30
N ALA A 109 16.76 -6.25 2.28
CA ALA A 109 17.36 -7.57 2.46
C ALA A 109 18.76 -7.49 3.09
N ARG A 110 19.58 -6.54 2.65
CA ARG A 110 20.90 -6.28 3.20
C ARG A 110 20.83 -5.81 4.65
N LEU A 111 19.96 -4.86 4.96
CA LEU A 111 19.74 -4.34 6.32
C LEU A 111 19.41 -5.46 7.31
N LEU A 112 18.49 -6.34 6.90
CA LEU A 112 18.01 -7.45 7.73
C LEU A 112 18.95 -8.66 7.71
N GLY A 113 19.93 -8.70 6.80
CA GLY A 113 20.82 -9.86 6.61
C GLY A 113 20.12 -11.11 6.09
N ILE A 114 18.95 -10.98 5.44
CA ILE A 114 18.17 -12.09 4.94
C ILE A 114 18.41 -12.35 3.44
N PRO A 115 18.36 -13.62 2.99
CA PRO A 115 18.54 -13.95 1.59
C PRO A 115 17.32 -13.59 0.74
N VAL A 116 17.55 -13.47 -0.56
CA VAL A 116 16.53 -13.16 -1.56
C VAL A 116 16.19 -14.39 -2.39
N VAL A 117 14.91 -14.65 -2.54
CA VAL A 117 14.34 -15.55 -3.56
C VAL A 117 13.93 -14.69 -4.76
N LEU A 118 14.54 -14.96 -5.92
CA LEU A 118 14.23 -14.23 -7.15
C LEU A 118 13.06 -14.88 -7.88
N VAL A 119 12.01 -14.11 -8.12
CA VAL A 119 10.92 -14.49 -9.03
C VAL A 119 11.21 -13.91 -10.40
N VAL A 120 11.27 -14.77 -11.40
CA VAL A 120 11.65 -14.43 -12.78
C VAL A 120 10.52 -14.74 -13.72
N ASP A 121 10.05 -13.74 -14.46
CA ASP A 121 9.08 -13.95 -15.54
C ASP A 121 9.76 -14.63 -16.73
N ALA A 122 9.49 -15.92 -16.91
CA ALA A 122 10.05 -16.73 -17.99
C ALA A 122 9.18 -16.71 -19.26
N LYS A 123 8.14 -15.86 -19.34
CA LYS A 123 7.28 -15.78 -20.51
C LYS A 123 8.10 -15.45 -21.76
N SER A 124 8.04 -16.38 -22.74
CA SER A 124 8.70 -16.23 -24.04
C SER A 124 10.24 -16.08 -24.00
N ALA A 125 10.88 -16.59 -22.95
CA ALA A 125 12.33 -16.60 -22.81
C ALA A 125 12.82 -17.97 -22.32
N ALA A 126 14.00 -18.38 -22.76
CA ALA A 126 14.64 -19.63 -22.38
C ALA A 126 16.08 -19.32 -21.92
N TYR A 127 17.10 -19.80 -22.64
CA TYR A 127 18.50 -19.59 -22.26
C TYR A 127 18.93 -18.11 -22.23
N SER A 128 18.23 -17.23 -22.94
CA SER A 128 18.42 -15.76 -22.84
C SER A 128 18.14 -15.18 -21.43
N MET A 129 17.61 -16.00 -20.52
CA MET A 129 17.53 -15.64 -19.09
C MET A 129 18.92 -15.59 -18.43
N ALA A 130 19.92 -16.32 -18.93
CA ALA A 130 21.24 -16.37 -18.32
C ALA A 130 21.91 -15.00 -18.14
N PRO A 131 22.05 -14.14 -19.18
CA PRO A 131 22.63 -12.81 -18.98
C PRO A 131 21.80 -11.90 -18.07
N LEU A 132 20.47 -12.00 -18.09
CA LEU A 132 19.60 -11.24 -17.20
C LEU A 132 19.82 -11.65 -15.74
N LEU A 133 19.75 -12.94 -15.45
CA LEU A 133 19.98 -13.49 -14.10
C LEU A 133 21.38 -13.21 -13.62
N SER A 134 22.41 -13.43 -14.47
CA SER A 134 23.80 -13.11 -14.14
C SER A 134 23.95 -11.65 -13.75
N GLY A 135 23.32 -10.73 -14.48
CA GLY A 135 23.32 -9.30 -14.14
C GLY A 135 22.69 -9.02 -12.79
N VAL A 136 21.48 -9.56 -12.53
CA VAL A 136 20.77 -9.36 -11.27
C VAL A 136 21.54 -9.94 -10.07
N ILE A 137 22.04 -11.16 -10.20
CA ILE A 137 22.75 -11.87 -9.11
C ILE A 137 24.08 -11.18 -8.76
N ASN A 138 24.84 -10.77 -9.78
CA ASN A 138 26.17 -10.24 -9.59
C ASN A 138 26.25 -8.72 -9.39
N PHE A 139 25.14 -7.99 -9.60
CA PHE A 139 25.13 -6.53 -9.49
C PHE A 139 25.47 -6.02 -8.09
N ARG A 140 25.04 -6.75 -7.06
CA ARG A 140 25.37 -6.47 -5.66
C ARG A 140 25.83 -7.76 -4.97
N PRO A 141 27.14 -7.99 -4.85
CA PRO A 141 27.68 -9.24 -4.30
C PRO A 141 27.43 -9.39 -2.79
N ASP A 142 27.03 -8.34 -2.11
CA ASP A 142 26.64 -8.31 -0.70
C ASP A 142 25.18 -8.77 -0.46
N ILE A 143 24.44 -9.07 -1.52
CA ILE A 143 23.08 -9.65 -1.44
C ILE A 143 23.15 -11.14 -1.73
N ARG A 144 22.78 -11.96 -0.76
CA ARG A 144 22.71 -13.41 -0.92
C ARG A 144 21.44 -13.83 -1.67
N ILE A 145 21.57 -14.45 -2.82
CA ILE A 145 20.43 -15.06 -3.53
C ILE A 145 20.29 -16.50 -3.02
N ALA A 146 19.11 -16.83 -2.44
CA ALA A 146 18.80 -18.18 -1.96
C ALA A 146 18.43 -19.13 -3.11
N GLY A 147 17.83 -18.59 -4.16
CA GLY A 147 17.44 -19.35 -5.33
C GLY A 147 16.47 -18.59 -6.24
N VAL A 148 16.06 -19.26 -7.30
CA VAL A 148 15.22 -18.69 -8.36
C VAL A 148 13.94 -19.52 -8.50
N ILE A 149 12.79 -18.85 -8.60
CA ILE A 149 11.50 -19.41 -8.99
C ILE A 149 11.09 -18.78 -10.32
N PHE A 150 10.91 -19.61 -11.34
CA PHE A 150 10.46 -19.14 -12.65
C PHE A 150 8.94 -19.08 -12.71
N ASN A 151 8.39 -17.94 -13.09
CA ASN A 151 6.96 -17.75 -13.27
C ASN A 151 6.58 -17.84 -14.76
N ARG A 152 5.33 -18.23 -15.04
CA ARG A 152 4.74 -18.31 -16.38
C ARG A 152 5.50 -19.30 -17.31
N VAL A 153 5.98 -20.39 -16.77
CA VAL A 153 6.66 -21.45 -17.55
C VAL A 153 5.66 -22.19 -18.43
N GLY A 154 5.97 -22.29 -19.73
CA GLY A 154 5.05 -22.79 -20.75
C GLY A 154 4.93 -24.32 -20.81
N SER A 155 5.97 -25.07 -20.42
CA SER A 155 6.02 -26.54 -20.47
C SER A 155 7.15 -27.13 -19.65
N PRO A 156 7.14 -28.45 -19.35
CA PRO A 156 8.26 -29.11 -18.69
C PRO A 156 9.57 -29.03 -19.47
N HIS A 157 9.51 -29.02 -20.80
CA HIS A 157 10.71 -28.84 -21.64
C HIS A 157 11.29 -27.43 -21.48
N HIS A 158 10.43 -26.42 -21.47
CA HIS A 158 10.83 -25.02 -21.18
C HIS A 158 11.50 -24.91 -19.81
N TYR A 159 10.95 -25.58 -18.80
CA TYR A 159 11.55 -25.58 -17.46
C TYR A 159 12.96 -26.16 -17.42
N ARG A 160 13.20 -27.29 -18.13
CA ARG A 160 14.56 -27.87 -18.23
C ARG A 160 15.59 -26.89 -18.78
N MET A 161 15.24 -26.16 -19.84
CA MET A 161 16.13 -25.10 -20.38
C MET A 161 16.44 -24.01 -19.37
N LEU A 162 15.50 -23.69 -18.47
CA LEU A 162 15.70 -22.71 -17.40
C LEU A 162 16.53 -23.28 -16.24
N GLN A 163 16.43 -24.58 -15.97
CA GLN A 163 17.31 -25.26 -15.01
C GLN A 163 18.78 -25.24 -15.47
N GLU A 164 19.05 -25.47 -16.76
CA GLU A 164 20.41 -25.36 -17.34
C GLU A 164 20.99 -23.95 -17.11
N VAL A 165 20.17 -22.89 -17.21
CA VAL A 165 20.61 -21.51 -16.86
C VAL A 165 21.04 -21.40 -15.41
N CYS A 166 20.30 -22.00 -14.48
CA CYS A 166 20.66 -21.97 -13.06
C CYS A 166 21.94 -22.77 -12.77
N GLU A 167 22.12 -23.90 -13.45
CA GLU A 167 23.33 -24.72 -13.36
C GLU A 167 24.56 -23.93 -13.81
N ASP A 168 24.51 -23.30 -15.00
CA ASP A 168 25.59 -22.50 -15.53
C ASP A 168 25.96 -21.28 -14.65
N LEU A 169 24.97 -20.71 -13.97
CA LEU A 169 25.17 -19.58 -13.07
C LEU A 169 25.47 -20.00 -11.62
N ASN A 170 25.51 -21.32 -11.36
CA ASN A 170 25.71 -21.86 -10.01
C ASN A 170 24.74 -21.25 -8.98
N VAL A 171 23.45 -21.12 -9.34
CA VAL A 171 22.38 -20.63 -8.47
C VAL A 171 21.31 -21.71 -8.30
N THR A 172 20.75 -21.82 -7.10
CA THR A 172 19.71 -22.81 -6.81
C THR A 172 18.44 -22.55 -7.63
N CYS A 173 18.02 -23.55 -8.44
CA CYS A 173 16.72 -23.54 -9.09
C CYS A 173 15.69 -24.12 -8.11
N LEU A 174 14.86 -23.27 -7.51
CA LEU A 174 13.84 -23.70 -6.55
C LEU A 174 12.59 -24.28 -7.21
N GLY A 175 12.36 -23.97 -8.47
CA GLY A 175 11.18 -24.49 -9.18
C GLY A 175 10.50 -23.44 -10.07
N TYR A 176 9.23 -23.68 -10.36
CA TYR A 176 8.48 -22.83 -11.26
C TYR A 176 6.98 -22.79 -10.97
N LEU A 177 6.30 -21.76 -11.48
CA LEU A 177 4.85 -21.71 -11.65
C LEU A 177 4.52 -21.87 -13.14
N PRO A 178 3.62 -22.81 -13.49
CA PRO A 178 3.19 -22.99 -14.88
C PRO A 178 2.34 -21.78 -15.33
N LYS A 179 2.41 -21.48 -16.62
CA LYS A 179 1.53 -20.49 -17.23
C LYS A 179 0.10 -21.01 -17.23
N ARG A 180 -0.80 -20.36 -16.49
CA ARG A 180 -2.23 -20.69 -16.41
C ARG A 180 -3.07 -19.43 -16.57
N LYS A 181 -4.18 -19.55 -17.31
CA LYS A 181 -5.10 -18.42 -17.54
C LYS A 181 -5.78 -17.96 -16.24
N GLU A 182 -6.06 -18.88 -15.35
CA GLU A 182 -6.68 -18.63 -14.05
C GLU A 182 -5.80 -17.69 -13.21
N LEU A 183 -4.49 -17.93 -13.18
CA LEU A 183 -3.52 -17.06 -12.47
C LEU A 183 -3.33 -15.69 -13.14
N GLU A 184 -3.53 -15.59 -14.47
CA GLU A 184 -3.48 -14.30 -15.18
C GLU A 184 -4.71 -13.42 -14.88
N GLN A 185 -5.89 -14.03 -14.64
CA GLN A 185 -7.12 -13.30 -14.29
C GLN A 185 -7.08 -12.78 -12.87
N GLU A 186 -6.59 -13.55 -11.91
CA GLU A 186 -6.42 -13.08 -10.53
C GLU A 186 -5.49 -11.86 -10.44
N SER A 187 -4.42 -11.82 -11.21
CA SER A 187 -3.51 -10.66 -11.21
C SER A 187 -4.14 -9.38 -11.77
N ARG A 188 -5.21 -9.48 -12.55
CA ARG A 188 -5.97 -8.33 -13.11
C ARG A 188 -7.11 -7.88 -12.21
N HIS A 189 -7.62 -8.77 -11.35
CA HIS A 189 -8.69 -8.49 -10.40
C HIS A 189 -8.17 -8.21 -8.98
N LEU A 190 -6.86 -8.09 -8.78
CA LEU A 190 -6.24 -7.65 -7.52
C LEU A 190 -6.61 -6.21 -7.13
N GLY A 191 -7.43 -5.53 -7.92
CA GLY A 191 -8.09 -4.29 -7.58
C GLY A 191 -9.48 -4.53 -7.00
N LEU A 192 -9.59 -4.56 -5.67
CA LEU A 192 -10.82 -4.22 -4.92
C LEU A 192 -11.99 -5.23 -4.84
N ASP A 193 -11.92 -6.44 -5.37
CA ASP A 193 -12.96 -7.44 -5.12
C ASP A 193 -12.54 -8.41 -3.99
N PHE A 194 -12.91 -8.06 -2.75
CA PHE A 194 -12.68 -8.85 -1.53
C PHE A 194 -13.72 -9.95 -1.30
N SER A 195 -14.35 -10.50 -2.35
CA SER A 195 -15.28 -11.61 -2.18
C SER A 195 -14.54 -12.87 -1.70
N ARG A 196 -14.63 -13.15 -0.40
CA ARG A 196 -13.89 -14.20 0.32
C ARG A 196 -13.94 -15.61 -0.29
N SER A 197 -15.02 -15.98 -0.96
CA SER A 197 -15.18 -17.37 -1.44
C SER A 197 -14.31 -17.68 -2.67
N LYS A 198 -14.26 -16.78 -3.65
CA LYS A 198 -13.44 -16.98 -4.87
C LYS A 198 -11.94 -16.82 -4.58
N GLU A 199 -11.60 -15.96 -3.63
CA GLU A 199 -10.23 -15.72 -3.20
C GLU A 199 -9.61 -16.94 -2.53
N THR A 200 -10.38 -17.66 -1.70
CA THR A 200 -9.92 -18.87 -1.01
C THR A 200 -9.64 -20.01 -1.98
N GLU A 201 -10.52 -20.26 -2.96
CA GLU A 201 -10.31 -21.30 -3.98
C GLU A 201 -9.06 -21.05 -4.84
N GLY A 202 -8.84 -19.80 -5.25
CA GLY A 202 -7.63 -19.40 -5.99
C GLY A 202 -6.34 -19.60 -5.20
N LEU A 203 -6.37 -19.27 -3.90
CA LEU A 203 -5.22 -19.47 -3.01
C LEU A 203 -4.90 -20.94 -2.77
N ASP A 204 -5.89 -21.81 -2.59
CA ASP A 204 -5.68 -23.24 -2.42
C ASP A 204 -5.09 -23.88 -3.67
N MET A 205 -5.55 -23.49 -4.86
CA MET A 205 -4.97 -23.90 -6.13
C MET A 205 -3.52 -23.44 -6.25
N LEU A 206 -3.24 -22.19 -5.93
CA LEU A 206 -1.89 -21.60 -6.01
C LEU A 206 -0.92 -22.29 -5.04
N ALA A 207 -1.35 -22.53 -3.80
CA ALA A 207 -0.59 -23.28 -2.81
C ALA A 207 -0.29 -24.71 -3.31
N GLY A 208 -1.27 -25.39 -3.91
CA GLY A 208 -1.08 -26.72 -4.48
C GLY A 208 -0.08 -26.74 -5.65
N LEU A 209 -0.14 -25.74 -6.53
CA LEU A 209 0.84 -25.61 -7.62
C LEU A 209 2.27 -25.37 -7.12
N LEU A 210 2.42 -24.55 -6.07
CA LEU A 210 3.74 -24.33 -5.47
C LEU A 210 4.23 -25.57 -4.72
N GLU A 211 3.36 -26.30 -4.05
CA GLU A 211 3.69 -27.59 -3.40
C GLU A 211 4.20 -28.63 -4.40
N GLU A 212 3.61 -28.68 -5.61
CA GLU A 212 3.97 -29.62 -6.68
C GLU A 212 5.25 -29.23 -7.43
N HIS A 213 5.47 -27.94 -7.68
CA HIS A 213 6.47 -27.48 -8.64
C HIS A 213 7.63 -26.69 -8.03
N VAL A 214 7.61 -26.39 -6.71
CA VAL A 214 8.68 -25.67 -6.03
C VAL A 214 9.23 -26.52 -4.88
N ASP A 215 10.54 -26.63 -4.81
CA ASP A 215 11.23 -27.29 -3.70
C ASP A 215 11.25 -26.37 -2.48
N TRP A 216 10.09 -26.25 -1.84
CA TRP A 216 9.90 -25.40 -0.68
C TRP A 216 10.60 -25.96 0.58
N GLU A 217 10.84 -27.27 0.66
CA GLU A 217 11.57 -27.91 1.78
C GLU A 217 13.05 -27.55 1.71
N LEU A 218 13.66 -27.62 0.51
CA LEU A 218 15.00 -27.13 0.27
C LEU A 218 15.11 -25.64 0.62
N LEU A 219 14.16 -24.82 0.17
CA LEU A 219 14.12 -23.38 0.52
C LEU A 219 14.19 -23.20 2.03
N LEU A 220 13.25 -23.78 2.80
CA LEU A 220 13.18 -23.61 4.25
C LEU A 220 14.43 -24.15 4.96
N SER A 221 15.03 -25.23 4.48
CA SER A 221 16.23 -25.83 5.09
C SER A 221 17.49 -24.98 4.92
N THR A 222 17.57 -24.17 3.84
CA THR A 222 18.77 -23.40 3.48
C THR A 222 18.79 -21.96 4.00
N ILE A 223 17.65 -21.45 4.51
CA ILE A 223 17.46 -20.06 4.90
C ILE A 223 17.20 -19.86 6.40
N GLY A 224 17.47 -20.86 7.21
CA GLY A 224 17.39 -20.75 8.68
C GLY A 224 18.46 -19.79 9.20
N LEU A 225 18.04 -18.66 9.76
CA LEU A 225 18.93 -17.62 10.27
C LEU A 225 18.50 -17.21 11.69
N PRO A 226 19.45 -16.81 12.56
CA PRO A 226 19.10 -16.16 13.81
C PRO A 226 18.25 -14.93 13.56
N LEU A 227 17.21 -14.73 14.37
CA LEU A 227 16.49 -13.46 14.36
C LEU A 227 17.44 -12.33 14.75
N PRO A 228 17.32 -11.13 14.13
CA PRO A 228 18.02 -9.96 14.60
C PRO A 228 17.78 -9.79 16.11
N ALA A 229 18.80 -9.39 16.85
CA ALA A 229 18.58 -8.99 18.23
C ALA A 229 17.55 -7.87 18.24
N ALA A 230 16.47 -8.03 19.01
CA ALA A 230 15.55 -6.91 19.21
C ALA A 230 16.39 -5.73 19.71
N ALA A 231 16.43 -4.67 18.92
CA ALA A 231 17.08 -3.45 19.37
C ALA A 231 16.42 -3.04 20.67
N VAL A 232 17.24 -2.56 21.61
CA VAL A 232 16.88 -2.03 22.93
C VAL A 232 15.49 -1.41 22.90
N GLU A 233 14.69 -1.71 23.95
CA GLU A 233 13.34 -1.18 24.17
C GLU A 233 13.06 0.12 23.41
N GLU A 234 12.14 0.06 22.43
CA GLU A 234 11.68 1.27 21.77
C GLU A 234 11.38 2.30 22.86
N LYS A 235 12.16 3.36 22.93
CA LYS A 235 11.78 4.50 23.76
C LYS A 235 10.37 4.84 23.33
N SER A 236 9.41 4.63 24.23
CA SER A 236 8.01 4.99 23.96
C SER A 236 8.01 6.45 23.51
N VAL A 237 7.72 6.68 22.25
CA VAL A 237 7.60 8.04 21.70
C VAL A 237 6.31 8.69 22.21
N LEU A 238 5.45 7.92 22.91
CA LEU A 238 4.12 8.34 23.35
C LEU A 238 4.19 9.23 24.59
N SER A 239 3.66 10.45 24.47
CA SER A 239 3.56 11.42 25.57
C SER A 239 2.55 11.01 26.65
N GLU A 240 1.46 10.31 26.27
CA GLU A 240 0.40 9.84 27.20
C GLU A 240 -0.10 8.45 26.85
N PRO A 241 0.52 7.38 27.35
CA PRO A 241 0.05 6.03 27.09
C PRO A 241 -1.28 5.70 27.83
N GLY A 242 -2.22 5.10 27.09
CA GLY A 242 -3.38 4.41 27.65
C GLY A 242 -4.59 5.27 28.07
N LYS A 243 -4.63 6.56 27.77
CA LYS A 243 -5.69 7.47 28.28
C LYS A 243 -6.69 7.98 27.25
N LEU A 244 -6.37 7.90 25.96
CA LEU A 244 -7.17 8.54 24.91
C LEU A 244 -8.32 7.65 24.42
N HIS A 245 -9.44 8.26 24.03
CA HIS A 245 -10.46 7.64 23.18
C HIS A 245 -10.22 8.06 21.75
N ILE A 246 -9.89 7.11 20.91
CA ILE A 246 -9.46 7.34 19.53
C ILE A 246 -10.50 6.77 18.59
N SER A 247 -11.13 7.63 17.80
CA SER A 247 -12.07 7.22 16.76
C SER A 247 -11.37 7.15 15.40
N VAL A 248 -11.39 5.99 14.78
CA VAL A 248 -10.74 5.73 13.50
C VAL A 248 -11.78 5.37 12.44
N ALA A 249 -11.84 6.15 11.37
CA ALA A 249 -12.65 5.78 10.21
C ALA A 249 -12.07 4.53 9.57
N ARG A 250 -12.91 3.52 9.33
CA ARG A 250 -12.47 2.26 8.72
C ARG A 250 -13.59 1.57 7.96
N ASN A 251 -13.31 1.22 6.72
CA ASN A 251 -14.08 0.30 5.89
C ASN A 251 -13.17 -0.36 4.85
N GLU A 252 -13.72 -1.07 3.91
CA GLU A 252 -12.93 -1.84 2.93
C GLU A 252 -12.33 -0.95 1.82
N GLU A 253 -12.96 0.18 1.48
CA GLU A 253 -12.55 1.04 0.36
C GLU A 253 -12.14 2.45 0.77
N SER A 254 -13.09 3.25 1.30
CA SER A 254 -12.92 4.69 1.47
C SER A 254 -11.90 5.08 2.53
N PHE A 255 -11.73 4.25 3.59
CA PHE A 255 -10.87 4.49 4.74
C PHE A 255 -10.10 3.22 5.11
N SER A 256 -9.32 2.73 4.16
CA SER A 256 -8.72 1.41 4.24
C SER A 256 -7.20 1.42 4.32
N PHE A 257 -6.55 2.57 4.16
CA PHE A 257 -5.10 2.71 4.12
C PHE A 257 -4.55 3.00 5.52
N LEU A 258 -4.25 1.94 6.25
CA LEU A 258 -3.85 2.00 7.63
C LEU A 258 -2.71 1.01 7.88
N TYR A 259 -1.55 1.48 8.32
CA TYR A 259 -0.45 0.63 8.69
C TYR A 259 -0.78 -0.16 9.96
N ALA A 260 -0.45 -1.45 9.98
CA ALA A 260 -0.66 -2.30 11.16
C ALA A 260 0.09 -1.75 12.38
N GLU A 261 1.29 -1.24 12.20
CA GLU A 261 2.05 -0.58 13.26
C GLU A 261 1.33 0.64 13.84
N HIS A 262 0.71 1.47 12.99
CA HIS A 262 -0.06 2.62 13.47
C HIS A 262 -1.24 2.19 14.34
N LEU A 263 -1.91 1.09 13.99
CA LEU A 263 -2.94 0.51 14.85
C LEU A 263 -2.40 0.07 16.22
N ASP A 264 -1.23 -0.52 16.24
CA ASP A 264 -0.61 -0.93 17.51
C ASP A 264 -0.19 0.29 18.35
N ILE A 265 0.26 1.37 17.70
CA ILE A 265 0.55 2.64 18.37
C ILE A 265 -0.74 3.24 18.95
N LEU A 266 -1.81 3.35 18.17
CA LEU A 266 -3.09 3.87 18.63
C LEU A 266 -3.64 3.06 19.82
N ARG A 267 -3.53 1.73 19.80
CA ARG A 267 -3.93 0.87 20.92
C ARG A 267 -3.09 1.09 22.18
N ARG A 268 -1.82 1.45 22.04
CA ARG A 268 -0.96 1.84 23.18
C ARG A 268 -1.31 3.23 23.70
N MET A 269 -1.80 4.14 22.85
CA MET A 269 -2.27 5.47 23.25
C MET A 269 -3.60 5.43 23.99
N GLY A 270 -4.48 4.46 23.70
CA GLY A 270 -5.77 4.38 24.36
C GLY A 270 -6.75 3.38 23.76
N THR A 271 -8.02 3.63 24.00
CA THR A 271 -9.12 2.83 23.44
C THR A 271 -9.38 3.25 22.01
N VAL A 272 -9.26 2.31 21.08
CA VAL A 272 -9.54 2.52 19.65
C VAL A 272 -10.95 2.04 19.31
N THR A 273 -11.78 2.93 18.79
CA THR A 273 -13.12 2.63 18.28
C THR A 273 -13.15 2.88 16.78
N PHE A 274 -13.50 1.86 16.00
CA PHE A 274 -13.69 1.98 14.57
C PHE A 274 -15.13 2.39 14.25
N PHE A 275 -15.29 3.27 13.26
CA PHE A 275 -16.59 3.63 12.71
C PHE A 275 -16.51 3.69 11.18
N ASN A 276 -17.66 3.46 10.52
CA ASN A 276 -17.75 3.56 9.06
C ASN A 276 -18.50 4.84 8.68
N PRO A 277 -17.82 5.84 8.09
CA PRO A 277 -18.46 7.09 7.65
C PRO A 277 -19.54 6.95 6.58
N GLU A 278 -19.60 5.82 5.84
CA GLU A 278 -20.66 5.54 4.89
C GLU A 278 -21.99 5.16 5.57
N GLN A 279 -21.95 4.77 6.83
CA GLN A 279 -23.11 4.54 7.65
C GLN A 279 -23.57 5.87 8.26
N ASP A 280 -24.88 6.17 8.17
CA ASP A 280 -25.43 7.42 8.72
C ASP A 280 -25.52 7.39 10.25
N ARG A 281 -24.36 7.45 10.90
CA ARG A 281 -24.18 7.45 12.35
C ARG A 281 -23.18 8.51 12.81
N ALA A 282 -23.44 9.14 13.93
CA ALA A 282 -22.49 10.06 14.54
C ALA A 282 -21.22 9.32 15.02
N ILE A 283 -20.09 10.05 15.05
CA ILE A 283 -18.86 9.55 15.68
C ILE A 283 -19.07 9.31 17.19
N PRO A 284 -18.26 8.43 17.82
CA PRO A 284 -18.31 8.25 19.28
C PRO A 284 -18.17 9.57 20.05
N GLN A 285 -19.00 9.76 21.10
CA GLN A 285 -19.07 11.04 21.80
C GLN A 285 -17.80 11.40 22.59
N GLU A 286 -17.09 10.39 23.12
CA GLU A 286 -15.89 10.58 23.94
C GLU A 286 -14.60 10.58 23.11
N THR A 287 -14.64 11.16 21.92
CA THR A 287 -13.47 11.17 21.01
C THR A 287 -12.47 12.24 21.41
N ASP A 288 -11.24 11.84 21.76
CA ASP A 288 -10.09 12.74 22.02
C ASP A 288 -9.25 12.97 20.76
N LEU A 289 -9.16 11.93 19.87
CA LEU A 289 -8.49 11.97 18.59
C LEU A 289 -9.35 11.31 17.52
N LEU A 290 -9.66 12.06 16.47
CA LEU A 290 -10.31 11.55 15.27
C LEU A 290 -9.24 11.29 14.19
N TYR A 291 -9.14 10.05 13.71
CA TYR A 291 -8.26 9.69 12.62
C TYR A 291 -9.07 9.26 11.39
N LEU A 292 -8.89 10.01 10.30
CA LEU A 292 -9.48 9.74 8.99
C LEU A 292 -8.34 9.33 8.03
N PRO A 293 -8.04 8.04 7.92
CA PRO A 293 -6.97 7.55 7.06
C PRO A 293 -7.32 7.69 5.59
N GLY A 294 -6.37 7.33 4.71
CA GLY A 294 -6.60 7.27 3.29
C GLY A 294 -7.41 6.06 2.85
N GLY A 295 -7.65 6.02 1.56
CA GLY A 295 -8.44 5.03 0.83
C GLY A 295 -8.98 5.64 -0.46
N TYR A 296 -10.04 5.04 -1.00
CA TYR A 296 -10.67 5.48 -2.24
C TYR A 296 -12.11 5.98 -1.99
N PRO A 297 -12.32 7.12 -1.32
CA PRO A 297 -13.66 7.66 -1.09
C PRO A 297 -14.39 8.00 -2.39
N GLU A 298 -13.66 8.24 -3.47
CA GLU A 298 -14.19 8.49 -4.80
C GLU A 298 -14.97 7.32 -5.41
N ASN A 299 -14.84 6.11 -4.86
CA ASN A 299 -15.63 4.94 -5.27
C ASN A 299 -16.98 4.85 -4.54
N ARG A 300 -17.17 5.63 -3.47
CA ARG A 300 -18.35 5.57 -2.57
C ARG A 300 -18.94 6.96 -2.29
N LEU A 301 -18.95 7.81 -3.33
CA LEU A 301 -19.36 9.22 -3.17
C LEU A 301 -20.81 9.38 -2.76
N GLU A 302 -21.71 8.56 -3.29
CA GLU A 302 -23.15 8.63 -2.98
C GLU A 302 -23.43 8.24 -1.53
N GLU A 303 -22.82 7.17 -1.04
CA GLU A 303 -22.96 6.71 0.34
C GLU A 303 -22.40 7.72 1.33
N LEU A 304 -21.21 8.24 1.04
CA LEU A 304 -20.57 9.27 1.87
C LEU A 304 -21.37 10.57 1.88
N ALA A 305 -21.90 11.00 0.74
CA ALA A 305 -22.76 12.19 0.63
C ALA A 305 -24.11 11.98 1.32
N GLY A 306 -24.66 10.77 1.26
CA GLY A 306 -25.92 10.39 1.92
C GLY A 306 -25.84 10.30 3.44
N ALA A 307 -24.67 9.99 4.01
CA ALA A 307 -24.45 9.83 5.44
C ALA A 307 -24.39 11.18 6.19
N ARG A 308 -25.55 11.82 6.33
CA ARG A 308 -25.67 13.19 6.88
C ARG A 308 -25.25 13.28 8.34
N LEU A 309 -25.69 12.36 9.21
CA LEU A 309 -25.35 12.39 10.63
C LEU A 309 -23.84 12.21 10.86
N ALA A 310 -23.20 11.34 10.08
CA ALA A 310 -21.75 11.15 10.12
C ALA A 310 -21.03 12.46 9.76
N ARG A 311 -21.41 13.09 8.63
CA ARG A 311 -20.82 14.36 8.19
C ARG A 311 -21.01 15.49 9.18
N GLU A 312 -22.21 15.66 9.71
CA GLU A 312 -22.55 16.70 10.69
C GLU A 312 -21.81 16.51 12.02
N SER A 313 -21.70 15.28 12.51
CA SER A 313 -20.97 14.96 13.75
C SER A 313 -19.47 15.22 13.63
N ILE A 314 -18.85 14.80 12.50
CA ILE A 314 -17.44 15.07 12.22
C ILE A 314 -17.18 16.58 12.10
N ARG A 315 -18.04 17.30 11.36
CA ARG A 315 -17.95 18.77 11.27
C ARG A 315 -18.02 19.41 12.65
N SER A 316 -19.03 19.06 13.44
CA SER A 316 -19.22 19.61 14.77
C SER A 316 -18.05 19.35 15.69
N TYR A 317 -17.47 18.16 15.66
CA TYR A 317 -16.28 17.81 16.42
C TYR A 317 -15.07 18.67 16.05
N ILE A 318 -14.79 18.83 14.76
CA ILE A 318 -13.69 19.65 14.26
C ILE A 318 -13.92 21.14 14.58
N GLU A 319 -15.14 21.64 14.40
CA GLU A 319 -15.50 23.02 14.71
C GLU A 319 -15.42 23.34 16.22
N ALA A 320 -15.63 22.34 17.07
CA ALA A 320 -15.41 22.45 18.52
C ALA A 320 -13.91 22.41 18.89
N GLY A 321 -13.00 22.24 17.94
CA GLY A 321 -11.56 22.17 18.17
C GLY A 321 -11.04 20.75 18.45
N GLY A 322 -11.80 19.72 18.14
CA GLY A 322 -11.40 18.33 18.29
C GLY A 322 -10.15 18.00 17.45
N ARG A 323 -9.20 17.28 18.04
CA ARG A 323 -7.96 16.85 17.36
C ARG A 323 -8.28 15.87 16.24
N THR A 324 -7.89 16.24 15.03
CA THR A 324 -8.21 15.44 13.84
C THR A 324 -6.98 15.32 12.92
N LEU A 325 -6.62 14.10 12.57
CA LEU A 325 -5.66 13.80 11.49
C LEU A 325 -6.43 13.22 10.30
N ALA A 326 -6.27 13.84 9.12
CA ALA A 326 -6.94 13.42 7.89
C ALA A 326 -5.92 13.28 6.75
N GLU A 327 -5.79 12.07 6.23
CA GLU A 327 -4.81 11.72 5.22
C GLU A 327 -5.50 11.31 3.91
N CYS A 328 -5.05 11.85 2.77
CA CYS A 328 -5.50 11.48 1.43
C CYS A 328 -7.05 11.38 1.33
N GLY A 329 -7.61 10.18 1.30
CA GLY A 329 -9.06 9.95 1.31
C GLY A 329 -9.80 10.65 2.46
N GLY A 330 -9.20 10.65 3.66
CA GLY A 330 -9.73 11.38 4.80
C GLY A 330 -9.78 12.90 4.58
N MET A 331 -8.75 13.48 3.96
CA MET A 331 -8.76 14.90 3.57
C MET A 331 -9.81 15.18 2.47
N ILE A 332 -9.91 14.30 1.47
CA ILE A 332 -10.94 14.41 0.41
C ILE A 332 -12.33 14.46 1.03
N TYR A 333 -12.62 13.59 2.00
CA TYR A 333 -13.90 13.53 2.69
C TYR A 333 -14.20 14.81 3.51
N LEU A 334 -13.18 15.52 3.97
CA LEU A 334 -13.33 16.80 4.69
C LEU A 334 -13.52 18.02 3.76
N SER A 335 -13.33 17.87 2.45
CA SER A 335 -13.56 18.94 1.46
C SER A 335 -15.03 19.36 1.38
N GLN A 336 -15.34 20.43 0.64
CA GLN A 336 -16.72 20.86 0.40
C GLN A 336 -17.49 19.85 -0.44
N SER A 337 -16.85 19.34 -1.50
CA SER A 337 -17.47 18.39 -2.42
C SER A 337 -16.42 17.69 -3.27
N VAL A 338 -16.83 16.54 -3.84
CA VAL A 338 -16.09 15.86 -4.90
C VAL A 338 -16.88 15.94 -6.20
N LEU A 339 -16.23 16.43 -7.25
CA LEU A 339 -16.77 16.47 -8.60
C LEU A 339 -16.44 15.18 -9.34
N SER A 340 -17.41 14.54 -9.97
CA SER A 340 -17.24 13.32 -10.75
C SER A 340 -18.02 13.39 -12.07
N ASP A 341 -17.63 12.55 -13.03
CA ASP A 341 -18.39 12.40 -14.27
C ASP A 341 -19.76 11.77 -13.99
N GLY A 342 -20.81 12.19 -14.70
CA GLY A 342 -22.19 11.73 -14.51
C GLY A 342 -22.51 10.33 -15.07
N ASP A 343 -21.53 9.56 -15.52
CA ASP A 343 -21.73 8.19 -16.02
C ASP A 343 -21.80 7.19 -14.87
N THR A 344 -22.91 6.47 -14.82
CA THR A 344 -23.21 5.43 -13.82
C THR A 344 -22.49 4.10 -14.05
N ASP A 345 -21.61 3.99 -15.02
CA ASP A 345 -20.76 2.80 -15.19
C ASP A 345 -19.58 2.87 -14.25
N GLY A 346 -19.75 2.23 -13.09
CA GLY A 346 -18.72 2.04 -12.07
C GLY A 346 -17.57 1.17 -12.55
N GLY A 347 -16.76 1.68 -13.48
CA GLY A 347 -15.49 1.08 -13.81
C GLY A 347 -14.52 1.29 -12.66
N SER A 348 -14.31 0.27 -11.83
CA SER A 348 -13.26 0.25 -10.82
C SER A 348 -11.91 0.49 -11.48
N ILE A 349 -11.10 1.34 -10.86
CA ILE A 349 -9.73 1.63 -11.32
C ILE A 349 -8.84 0.54 -10.72
N ASP A 350 -8.05 -0.13 -11.57
CA ASP A 350 -7.01 -1.04 -11.10
C ASP A 350 -5.81 -0.26 -10.51
N THR A 351 -4.94 -0.96 -9.81
CA THR A 351 -3.73 -0.41 -9.18
C THR A 351 -2.76 0.26 -10.16
N ASP A 352 -2.94 0.03 -11.45
CA ASP A 352 -2.16 0.64 -12.55
C ASP A 352 -2.87 1.87 -13.18
N GLY A 353 -4.03 2.29 -12.62
CA GLY A 353 -4.80 3.44 -13.12
C GLY A 353 -5.59 3.18 -14.40
N ARG A 354 -5.85 1.90 -14.72
CA ARG A 354 -6.63 1.50 -15.90
C ARG A 354 -8.05 1.16 -15.50
N ILE A 355 -9.01 1.54 -16.35
CA ILE A 355 -10.42 1.20 -16.15
C ILE A 355 -10.61 -0.28 -16.49
N ALA A 356 -11.03 -1.08 -15.54
CA ALA A 356 -11.44 -2.45 -15.77
C ALA A 356 -12.71 -2.45 -16.63
N GLY A 357 -12.60 -2.69 -17.94
CA GLY A 357 -13.79 -2.82 -18.79
C GLY A 357 -13.63 -2.50 -20.28
N ASP A 358 -12.51 -1.99 -20.78
CA ASP A 358 -12.38 -1.68 -22.21
C ASP A 358 -11.68 -2.81 -23.00
N GLY A 359 -12.42 -3.85 -23.29
CA GLY A 359 -11.99 -5.02 -24.07
C GLY A 359 -13.07 -5.53 -25.03
N GLY A 360 -13.61 -4.68 -25.91
CA GLY A 360 -14.59 -5.10 -26.91
C GLY A 360 -14.77 -4.09 -28.04
N ARG A 361 -13.86 -4.11 -29.02
CA ARG A 361 -14.17 -3.49 -30.32
C ARG A 361 -15.20 -4.33 -31.05
N SER A 362 -16.44 -3.82 -31.17
CA SER A 362 -17.34 -4.17 -32.24
C SER A 362 -17.47 -2.98 -33.19
N SER A 363 -17.02 -3.16 -34.43
CA SER A 363 -17.25 -2.29 -35.56
C SER A 363 -18.74 -2.33 -35.91
N GLY A 364 -19.42 -1.18 -35.82
CA GLY A 364 -20.77 -0.95 -36.28
C GLY A 364 -20.98 0.54 -36.51
N SER A 365 -20.89 0.97 -37.76
CA SER A 365 -21.28 2.30 -38.23
C SER A 365 -22.76 2.51 -38.01
N ASP A 366 -23.16 3.54 -37.25
CA ASP A 366 -24.24 4.42 -37.69
C ASP A 366 -24.22 5.72 -36.86
N GLY A 367 -24.13 6.81 -37.60
CA GLY A 367 -24.12 8.14 -37.03
C GLY A 367 -25.51 8.54 -36.50
N ARG A 368 -25.49 9.09 -35.28
CA ARG A 368 -26.38 10.19 -34.87
C ARG A 368 -25.70 10.89 -33.69
N ASN A 369 -25.25 12.10 -33.93
CA ASN A 369 -24.91 13.08 -32.90
C ASN A 369 -26.12 13.29 -31.98
N ALA A 370 -25.98 12.86 -30.74
CA ALA A 370 -26.71 13.39 -29.62
C ALA A 370 -25.67 13.74 -28.56
N GLY A 371 -25.14 14.96 -28.65
CA GLY A 371 -24.34 15.54 -27.58
C GLY A 371 -25.24 15.81 -26.38
N SER A 372 -25.48 14.79 -25.55
CA SER A 372 -25.91 15.01 -24.19
C SER A 372 -24.67 15.41 -23.40
N SER A 373 -24.54 16.68 -23.04
CA SER A 373 -23.64 17.13 -22.01
C SER A 373 -24.09 16.45 -20.70
N VAL A 374 -23.48 15.30 -20.38
CA VAL A 374 -23.61 14.69 -19.05
C VAL A 374 -23.00 15.70 -18.11
N GLY A 375 -23.82 16.35 -17.30
CA GLY A 375 -23.38 17.36 -16.34
C GLY A 375 -22.51 16.70 -15.25
N ASN A 376 -21.50 17.40 -14.80
CA ASN A 376 -20.68 16.95 -13.68
C ASN A 376 -21.55 16.77 -12.43
N ILE A 377 -21.43 15.64 -11.75
CA ILE A 377 -22.08 15.39 -10.47
C ILE A 377 -21.22 15.98 -9.36
N ARG A 378 -21.88 16.73 -8.49
CA ARG A 378 -21.27 17.29 -7.29
C ARG A 378 -21.77 16.55 -6.06
N ASN A 379 -20.89 15.78 -5.43
CA ASN A 379 -21.17 15.05 -4.20
C ASN A 379 -20.70 15.87 -3.00
N GLU A 380 -21.63 16.26 -2.11
CA GLU A 380 -21.30 17.02 -0.91
C GLU A 380 -20.59 16.16 0.11
N MET A 381 -19.49 16.69 0.66
CA MET A 381 -18.69 16.07 1.69
C MET A 381 -18.87 16.78 3.05
N VAL A 382 -17.99 16.54 4.02
CA VAL A 382 -18.08 17.16 5.36
C VAL A 382 -18.03 18.69 5.29
N GLY A 383 -17.25 19.27 4.38
CA GLY A 383 -17.24 20.71 4.10
C GLY A 383 -16.54 21.57 5.13
N VAL A 384 -15.60 21.02 5.88
CA VAL A 384 -14.74 21.77 6.82
C VAL A 384 -13.61 22.49 6.06
N LEU A 385 -13.04 21.83 5.05
CA LEU A 385 -11.98 22.42 4.23
C LEU A 385 -12.59 23.20 3.06
N PRO A 386 -12.19 24.47 2.86
CA PRO A 386 -12.88 25.40 1.94
C PRO A 386 -12.45 25.22 0.47
N PHE A 387 -12.37 23.99 0.00
CA PHE A 387 -12.09 23.64 -1.39
C PHE A 387 -12.88 22.40 -1.81
N SER A 388 -13.00 22.20 -3.10
CA SER A 388 -13.54 20.98 -3.69
C SER A 388 -12.41 20.18 -4.35
N VAL A 389 -12.68 18.89 -4.56
CA VAL A 389 -11.77 17.94 -5.22
C VAL A 389 -12.43 17.43 -6.49
N THR A 390 -11.68 17.14 -7.53
CA THR A 390 -12.18 16.54 -8.75
C THR A 390 -11.65 15.13 -8.97
N ASN A 391 -12.55 14.23 -9.33
CA ASN A 391 -12.31 12.87 -9.78
C ASN A 391 -12.71 12.69 -11.25
N GLU A 392 -12.93 13.78 -11.99
CA GLU A 392 -13.29 13.75 -13.40
C GLU A 392 -12.18 13.10 -14.25
N ARG A 393 -12.53 12.15 -15.12
CA ARG A 393 -11.56 11.39 -15.96
C ARG A 393 -10.54 12.26 -16.67
N LYS A 394 -10.96 13.41 -17.18
CA LYS A 394 -10.09 14.37 -17.90
C LYS A 394 -9.10 15.11 -17.00
N ARG A 395 -9.38 15.17 -15.70
CA ARG A 395 -8.59 15.92 -14.72
C ARG A 395 -7.79 15.01 -13.78
N ARG A 396 -8.05 13.70 -13.81
CA ARG A 396 -7.29 12.72 -13.03
C ARG A 396 -5.82 12.74 -13.42
N LYS A 397 -4.95 12.74 -12.44
CA LYS A 397 -3.50 12.65 -12.63
C LYS A 397 -2.90 11.89 -11.48
N LEU A 398 -2.19 10.81 -11.79
CA LEU A 398 -1.45 10.08 -10.76
C LEU A 398 -0.39 10.99 -10.14
N THR A 399 -0.51 11.20 -8.83
CA THR A 399 0.52 11.81 -8.00
C THR A 399 1.04 10.75 -7.07
N LEU A 400 2.32 10.45 -7.18
CA LEU A 400 2.96 9.35 -6.47
C LEU A 400 4.34 9.77 -5.97
N GLY A 401 4.72 9.29 -4.79
CA GLY A 401 6.10 9.30 -4.31
C GLY A 401 6.25 9.71 -2.86
N TYR A 402 7.46 9.53 -2.38
CA TYR A 402 7.81 9.89 -1.01
C TYR A 402 7.83 11.41 -0.80
N ARG A 403 7.40 11.82 0.41
CA ARG A 403 7.29 13.21 0.84
C ARG A 403 7.88 13.37 2.23
N ARG A 404 8.38 14.57 2.52
CA ARG A 404 8.80 14.95 3.87
C ARG A 404 8.58 16.45 4.08
N PHE A 405 8.34 16.83 5.32
CA PHE A 405 8.30 18.22 5.77
C PHE A 405 8.69 18.31 7.24
N ASP A 406 9.10 19.49 7.67
CA ASP A 406 9.41 19.77 9.07
C ASP A 406 8.25 20.59 9.68
N TYR A 407 7.75 20.17 10.83
CA TYR A 407 6.66 20.81 11.55
C TYR A 407 6.75 20.56 13.06
N ASN A 408 6.56 21.59 13.89
CA ASN A 408 6.65 21.52 15.35
C ASN A 408 7.91 20.81 15.89
N GLY A 409 9.04 21.05 15.26
CA GLY A 409 10.32 20.42 15.64
C GLY A 409 10.51 18.97 15.18
N TRP A 410 9.51 18.38 14.53
CA TRP A 410 9.55 17.03 13.99
C TRP A 410 9.78 17.02 12.48
N ARG A 411 10.58 16.07 12.01
CA ARG A 411 10.68 15.76 10.60
C ARG A 411 9.70 14.64 10.26
N LEU A 412 8.61 15.00 9.61
CA LEU A 412 7.56 14.08 9.19
C LEU A 412 7.85 13.54 7.79
N LYS A 413 7.69 12.27 7.62
CA LYS A 413 7.86 11.54 6.36
C LYS A 413 6.59 10.77 6.04
N GLY A 414 6.41 10.46 4.78
CA GLY A 414 5.27 9.70 4.30
C GLY A 414 5.35 9.53 2.80
N HIS A 415 4.26 9.10 2.22
CA HIS A 415 4.13 9.00 0.77
C HIS A 415 2.81 9.60 0.32
N GLU A 416 2.72 9.88 -0.95
CA GLU A 416 1.54 10.40 -1.62
C GLU A 416 1.18 9.44 -2.75
N PHE A 417 -0.10 9.07 -2.81
CA PHE A 417 -0.65 8.21 -3.85
C PHE A 417 -2.12 8.54 -4.06
N HIS A 418 -2.45 9.29 -5.12
CA HIS A 418 -3.82 9.64 -5.46
C HIS A 418 -3.95 10.01 -6.94
N TYR A 419 -5.18 9.92 -7.46
CA TYR A 419 -5.53 10.37 -8.82
C TYR A 419 -6.32 11.68 -8.81
N THR A 420 -7.05 11.95 -7.73
CA THR A 420 -7.87 13.16 -7.57
C THR A 420 -7.00 14.42 -7.54
N GLN A 421 -7.58 15.54 -7.95
CA GLN A 421 -6.92 16.84 -7.94
C GLN A 421 -7.80 17.87 -7.23
N PHE A 422 -7.22 18.99 -6.77
CA PHE A 422 -8.02 20.13 -6.32
C PHE A 422 -8.83 20.69 -7.49
N ALA A 423 -10.14 20.90 -7.29
CA ALA A 423 -10.99 21.48 -8.31
C ALA A 423 -10.68 22.97 -8.45
N VAL A 424 -10.38 23.39 -9.69
CA VAL A 424 -10.31 24.81 -10.02
C VAL A 424 -11.74 25.29 -10.30
N PRO A 425 -12.23 26.40 -9.72
CA PRO A 425 -13.53 26.93 -10.05
C PRO A 425 -13.62 27.20 -11.55
N GLU A 426 -14.72 26.76 -12.18
CA GLU A 426 -15.05 27.21 -13.52
C GLU A 426 -15.34 28.72 -13.46
N THR A 427 -14.44 29.51 -13.94
CA THR A 427 -14.70 30.95 -14.15
C THR A 427 -15.45 31.09 -15.49
N ASP A 428 -16.71 31.49 -15.46
CA ASP A 428 -17.47 31.97 -16.62
C ASP A 428 -16.72 33.14 -17.24
N GLY A 429 -15.65 32.88 -18.00
CA GLY A 429 -14.95 33.84 -18.85
C GLY A 429 -14.42 35.14 -18.18
N LYS A 430 -14.46 35.25 -16.85
CA LYS A 430 -13.88 36.36 -16.10
C LYS A 430 -12.61 35.91 -15.40
N GLU A 431 -11.48 36.39 -15.84
CA GLU A 431 -10.20 36.32 -15.13
C GLU A 431 -10.40 36.86 -13.71
N GLY A 432 -10.26 36.04 -12.66
CA GLY A 432 -10.16 36.57 -11.32
C GLY A 432 -10.78 35.82 -10.15
N GLY A 433 -11.18 34.57 -10.30
CA GLY A 433 -11.67 33.77 -9.16
C GLY A 433 -10.76 32.57 -8.88
N ALA A 434 -9.48 32.79 -8.53
CA ALA A 434 -8.66 31.69 -8.03
C ALA A 434 -9.29 31.23 -6.70
N CYS A 435 -9.82 29.99 -6.66
CA CYS A 435 -10.04 29.31 -5.38
C CYS A 435 -8.66 29.19 -4.73
N SER A 436 -8.30 30.16 -3.89
CA SER A 436 -7.05 30.09 -3.17
C SER A 436 -7.20 28.99 -2.13
N LEU A 437 -6.48 27.88 -2.33
CA LEU A 437 -6.32 26.89 -1.28
C LEU A 437 -5.86 27.60 0.01
N PRO A 438 -6.28 27.11 1.17
CA PRO A 438 -5.70 27.58 2.42
C PRO A 438 -4.17 27.50 2.37
N PRO A 439 -3.45 28.39 3.02
CA PRO A 439 -1.99 28.33 3.05
C PRO A 439 -1.51 27.00 3.64
N SER A 440 -0.49 26.42 3.03
CA SER A 440 0.19 25.26 3.60
C SER A 440 0.99 25.68 4.84
N ILE A 441 0.89 24.91 5.91
CA ILE A 441 1.65 25.14 7.15
C ILE A 441 3.14 24.77 7.04
N ALA A 442 3.51 24.04 6.01
CA ALA A 442 4.89 23.60 5.78
C ALA A 442 5.22 23.51 4.30
N GLN A 443 6.51 23.66 3.96
CA GLN A 443 7.03 23.34 2.66
C GLN A 443 7.31 21.84 2.59
N VAL A 444 6.67 21.15 1.65
CA VAL A 444 6.88 19.71 1.40
C VAL A 444 7.99 19.50 0.38
N TYR A 445 8.77 18.44 0.59
CA TYR A 445 9.88 18.03 -0.26
C TYR A 445 9.71 16.58 -0.70
N ASN A 446 10.15 16.26 -1.92
CA ASN A 446 10.26 14.87 -2.38
C ASN A 446 11.48 14.16 -1.76
N ALA A 447 11.64 12.86 -2.06
CA ALA A 447 12.76 12.05 -1.54
C ALA A 447 14.15 12.63 -1.85
N LYS A 448 14.31 13.31 -3.01
CA LYS A 448 15.58 13.91 -3.46
C LYS A 448 15.79 15.35 -2.94
N GLY A 449 14.88 15.85 -2.10
CA GLY A 449 14.97 17.19 -1.54
C GLY A 449 14.43 18.32 -2.43
N GLY A 450 13.84 17.99 -3.57
CA GLY A 450 13.13 18.95 -4.41
C GLY A 450 11.81 19.39 -3.76
N LYS A 451 11.50 20.69 -3.82
CA LYS A 451 10.22 21.24 -3.36
C LYS A 451 9.07 20.69 -4.20
N VAL A 452 7.95 20.37 -3.57
CA VAL A 452 6.71 19.96 -4.20
C VAL A 452 5.55 20.85 -3.75
N THR A 453 4.49 20.86 -4.53
CA THR A 453 3.31 21.71 -4.30
C THR A 453 2.26 21.08 -3.39
N THR A 454 2.48 19.84 -2.94
CA THR A 454 1.58 19.15 -2.01
C THR A 454 1.37 19.98 -0.76
N PRO A 455 0.15 20.44 -0.43
CA PRO A 455 -0.10 21.24 0.75
C PRO A 455 -0.30 20.36 1.99
N VAL A 456 0.03 20.94 3.14
CA VAL A 456 -0.37 20.45 4.45
C VAL A 456 -1.24 21.54 5.08
N PHE A 457 -2.50 21.24 5.32
CA PHE A 457 -3.47 22.20 5.85
C PHE A 457 -3.59 22.05 7.36
N ARG A 458 -3.81 23.17 8.02
CA ARG A 458 -4.27 23.22 9.42
C ARG A 458 -5.50 24.10 9.54
N TYR A 459 -6.51 23.59 10.22
CA TYR A 459 -7.69 24.32 10.61
C TYR A 459 -8.04 23.97 12.06
N LYS A 460 -7.89 24.92 12.99
CA LYS A 460 -7.96 24.63 14.42
C LYS A 460 -7.00 23.47 14.79
N ASN A 461 -7.53 22.39 15.33
CA ASN A 461 -6.80 21.14 15.61
C ASN A 461 -6.98 20.04 14.54
N LEU A 462 -7.35 20.42 13.32
CA LEU A 462 -7.31 19.55 12.16
C LEU A 462 -5.97 19.71 11.43
N ILE A 463 -5.31 18.60 11.13
CA ILE A 463 -4.21 18.52 10.16
C ILE A 463 -4.66 17.63 9.02
N ALA A 464 -4.53 18.11 7.79
CA ALA A 464 -4.98 17.40 6.60
C ALA A 464 -4.00 17.57 5.43
N SER A 465 -3.76 16.50 4.69
CA SER A 465 -2.92 16.47 3.48
C SER A 465 -3.27 15.28 2.60
N TYR A 466 -2.83 15.32 1.32
CA TYR A 466 -2.78 14.12 0.50
C TYR A 466 -1.72 13.11 0.95
N MET A 467 -0.79 13.54 1.81
CA MET A 467 0.25 12.64 2.32
C MET A 467 -0.33 11.64 3.31
N HIS A 468 0.11 10.40 3.16
CA HIS A 468 -0.01 9.38 4.20
C HIS A 468 1.24 9.47 5.06
N LEU A 469 1.10 9.97 6.27
CA LEU A 469 2.20 10.15 7.20
C LEU A 469 2.61 8.82 7.82
N TYR A 470 3.90 8.64 8.02
CA TYR A 470 4.42 7.58 8.86
C TYR A 470 4.85 8.19 10.20
N TRP A 471 4.27 7.69 11.28
CA TRP A 471 4.49 8.19 12.63
C TRP A 471 4.89 7.09 13.62
N GLY A 472 5.54 6.01 13.13
CA GLY A 472 6.11 4.95 13.96
C GLY A 472 7.20 5.43 14.93
N GLU A 473 7.90 6.52 14.57
CA GLU A 473 8.98 7.13 15.36
C GLU A 473 8.64 8.58 15.80
N VAL A 474 7.41 9.01 15.64
CA VAL A 474 6.96 10.36 15.99
C VAL A 474 5.70 10.28 16.85
N ASP A 475 5.66 11.04 17.94
CA ASP A 475 4.42 11.19 18.70
C ASP A 475 3.39 11.95 17.86
N VAL A 476 2.35 11.25 17.41
CA VAL A 476 1.30 11.86 16.60
C VAL A 476 0.58 12.98 17.34
N MET A 477 0.53 12.94 18.67
CA MET A 477 -0.08 14.00 19.50
C MET A 477 0.74 15.29 19.47
N ALA A 478 2.05 15.21 19.25
CA ALA A 478 2.91 16.39 19.10
C ALA A 478 2.57 17.24 17.85
N LEU A 479 1.86 16.66 16.87
CA LEU A 479 1.33 17.42 15.73
C LEU A 479 0.32 18.48 16.13
N PHE A 480 -0.39 18.27 17.24
CA PHE A 480 -1.44 19.15 17.76
C PHE A 480 -0.95 20.10 18.85
N GLY A 481 0.37 20.12 19.15
CA GLY A 481 0.98 20.95 20.18
C GLY A 481 0.45 22.40 20.23
N GLU A 482 0.65 23.06 21.35
CA GLU A 482 0.07 24.38 21.67
C GLU A 482 0.14 25.36 20.49
N LEU A 483 -1.01 25.95 20.16
CA LEU A 483 -1.17 27.03 19.18
C LEU A 483 -0.49 28.29 19.65
#